data_678862528be51c3825f466b945ec329d
#
_entry.id   678862528be51c3825f466b945ec329d
#
_cell.length_a   1.000
_cell.length_b   1.000
_cell.length_c   1.000
_cell.angle_alpha   90.00
_cell.angle_beta   90.00
_cell.angle_gamma   90.00
#
_symmetry.space_group_name_H-M   'P 1'
#
loop_
_entity.id
_entity.type
_entity.pdbx_description
1 polymer ?
#
loop_
_entity_poly.entity_id
_entity_poly.type
_entity_poly.pdbx_seq_one_letter_code
_entity_poly.pdbx_strand_id
1 'polypeptide(L)'
;MIALLILAWVFSRLVTPFLSYNLNGKTYRLMTAKNSSEFQKGLMYYRSKKELNGADGMIFIFPDKDYRSFWNENTYLDLDVYWIDRERVAGKDFLPSIEKSKEVVIIESKEKVDKVIEIVTF
;
A
#
# COMPACT_ATOMS: atom_id res chain seq x y z
N MET A 1 14.40 -35.76 6.20
CA MET A 1 13.13 -35.30 6.78
C MET A 1 13.25 -33.92 7.40
N ILE A 2 14.18 -33.74 8.35
CA ILE A 2 14.36 -32.42 9.02
C ILE A 2 14.81 -31.35 8.02
N ALA A 3 15.71 -31.68 7.11
CA ALA A 3 16.19 -30.72 6.08
C ALA A 3 15.04 -30.25 5.17
N LEU A 4 14.11 -31.12 4.83
CA LEU A 4 12.97 -30.78 3.99
C LEU A 4 12.02 -29.82 4.72
N LEU A 5 11.79 -30.01 6.02
CA LEU A 5 10.94 -29.14 6.83
C LEU A 5 11.57 -27.73 6.96
N ILE A 6 12.90 -27.66 7.16
CA ILE A 6 13.63 -26.40 7.23
C ILE A 6 13.52 -25.65 5.91
N LEU A 7 13.67 -26.34 4.77
CA LEU A 7 13.57 -25.74 3.46
C LEU A 7 12.16 -25.16 3.21
N ALA A 8 11.11 -25.90 3.59
CA ALA A 8 9.73 -25.45 3.48
C ALA A 8 9.49 -24.20 4.34
N TRP A 9 10.05 -24.16 5.53
CA TRP A 9 9.93 -23.02 6.43
C TRP A 9 10.61 -21.76 5.85
N VAL A 10 11.84 -21.92 5.33
CA VAL A 10 12.58 -20.82 4.68
C VAL A 10 11.81 -20.33 3.45
N PHE A 11 11.30 -21.26 2.63
CA PHE A 11 10.53 -20.91 1.44
C PHE A 11 9.27 -20.11 1.79
N SER A 12 8.53 -20.52 2.84
CA SER A 12 7.33 -19.81 3.25
C SER A 12 7.63 -18.39 3.75
N ARG A 13 8.81 -18.16 4.32
CA ARG A 13 9.22 -16.82 4.73
C ARG A 13 9.60 -15.91 3.56
N LEU A 14 10.02 -16.48 2.44
CA LEU A 14 10.38 -15.71 1.25
C LEU A 14 9.15 -15.34 0.42
N VAL A 15 8.00 -15.99 0.67
CA VAL A 15 6.75 -15.68 -0.03
C VAL A 15 6.05 -14.56 0.73
N THR A 16 5.93 -13.38 0.09
CA THR A 16 5.16 -12.27 0.66
C THR A 16 3.67 -12.55 0.46
N PRO A 17 2.89 -12.64 1.55
CA PRO A 17 1.46 -12.82 1.41
C PRO A 17 0.83 -11.56 0.85
N PHE A 18 -0.04 -11.71 -0.15
CA PHE A 18 -0.82 -10.62 -0.71
C PHE A 18 -2.27 -10.74 -0.26
N LEU A 19 -2.89 -9.61 -0.02
CA LEU A 19 -4.32 -9.52 0.19
C LEU A 19 -4.99 -9.21 -1.14
N SER A 20 -5.96 -10.02 -1.54
CA SER A 20 -6.80 -9.69 -2.70
C SER A 20 -7.94 -8.79 -2.23
N TYR A 21 -8.12 -7.67 -2.92
CA TYR A 21 -9.13 -6.68 -2.56
C TYR A 21 -9.89 -6.24 -3.80
N ASN A 22 -11.22 -6.31 -3.74
CA ASN A 22 -12.06 -5.80 -4.82
C ASN A 22 -12.34 -4.32 -4.59
N LEU A 23 -11.91 -3.51 -5.54
CA LEU A 23 -12.07 -2.07 -5.49
C LEU A 23 -12.82 -1.64 -6.75
N ASN A 24 -14.06 -1.21 -6.59
CA ASN A 24 -14.91 -0.78 -7.70
C ASN A 24 -15.01 -1.82 -8.84
N GLY A 25 -15.14 -3.09 -8.49
CA GLY A 25 -15.31 -4.16 -9.44
C GLY A 25 -14.02 -4.77 -10.00
N LYS A 26 -12.86 -4.21 -9.65
CA LYS A 26 -11.56 -4.76 -10.04
C LYS A 26 -10.86 -5.34 -8.82
N THR A 27 -10.27 -6.53 -8.98
CA THR A 27 -9.52 -7.19 -7.91
C THR A 27 -8.05 -6.85 -8.02
N TYR A 28 -7.48 -6.36 -6.91
CA TYR A 28 -6.06 -6.01 -6.81
C TYR A 28 -5.36 -6.93 -5.83
N ARG A 29 -4.08 -7.18 -6.09
CA ARG A 29 -3.19 -7.89 -5.17
C ARG A 29 -2.41 -6.84 -4.40
N LEU A 30 -2.58 -6.79 -3.09
CA LEU A 30 -2.03 -5.74 -2.26
C LEU A 30 -1.09 -6.28 -1.19
N MET A 31 0.05 -5.62 -1.02
CA MET A 31 0.87 -5.76 0.18
C MET A 31 0.09 -5.16 1.34
N THR A 32 0.38 -5.57 2.57
CA THR A 32 -0.33 -5.06 3.75
C THR A 32 0.60 -4.29 4.67
N ALA A 33 0.09 -3.20 5.23
CA ALA A 33 0.73 -2.45 6.30
C ALA A 33 -0.23 -2.42 7.50
N LYS A 34 0.23 -2.89 8.66
CA LYS A 34 -0.62 -3.08 9.85
C LYS A 34 -0.04 -2.49 11.13
N ASN A 35 1.17 -1.97 11.10
CA ASN A 35 1.82 -1.38 12.27
C ASN A 35 2.50 -0.07 11.92
N SER A 36 2.92 0.66 12.93
CA SER A 36 3.47 2.01 12.76
C SER A 36 4.65 2.08 11.80
N SER A 37 5.58 1.14 11.86
CA SER A 37 6.75 1.18 10.97
C SER A 37 6.35 0.88 9.52
N GLU A 38 5.40 -0.03 9.31
CA GLU A 38 4.87 -0.34 7.97
C GLU A 38 4.06 0.82 7.42
N PHE A 39 3.25 1.48 8.25
CA PHE A 39 2.50 2.68 7.83
C PHE A 39 3.45 3.79 7.39
N GLN A 40 4.52 4.00 8.15
CA GLN A 40 5.49 5.05 7.86
C GLN A 40 6.27 4.77 6.57
N LYS A 41 6.69 3.52 6.37
CA LYS A 41 7.43 3.14 5.17
C LYS A 41 6.55 3.16 3.93
N GLY A 42 5.35 2.58 4.02
CA GLY A 42 4.47 2.44 2.86
C GLY A 42 5.22 1.89 1.65
N LEU A 43 5.11 2.57 0.52
CA LEU A 43 5.81 2.21 -0.72
C LEU A 43 7.08 3.05 -0.95
N MET A 44 7.66 3.62 0.10
CA MET A 44 8.92 4.35 -0.02
C MET A 44 10.01 3.46 -0.61
N TYR A 45 10.89 4.08 -1.41
CA TYR A 45 12.09 3.50 -2.01
C TYR A 45 11.86 2.54 -3.16
N TYR A 46 10.65 2.05 -3.40
CA TYR A 46 10.36 1.27 -4.61
C TYR A 46 10.40 2.19 -5.83
N ARG A 47 11.06 1.74 -6.90
CA ARG A 47 11.22 2.56 -8.11
C ARG A 47 10.40 2.06 -9.30
N SER A 48 9.89 0.84 -9.22
CA SER A 48 9.07 0.28 -10.27
C SER A 48 8.05 -0.70 -9.68
N LYS A 49 6.97 -0.92 -10.41
CA LYS A 49 5.98 -1.92 -10.01
C LYS A 49 6.58 -3.32 -9.96
N LYS A 50 7.58 -3.59 -10.79
CA LYS A 50 8.28 -4.89 -10.80
C LYS A 50 8.88 -5.22 -9.43
N GLU A 51 9.36 -4.22 -8.71
CA GLU A 51 9.94 -4.42 -7.38
C GLU A 51 8.90 -4.85 -6.34
N LEU A 52 7.62 -4.71 -6.61
CA LEU A 52 6.55 -5.14 -5.71
C LEU A 52 6.22 -6.63 -5.84
N ASN A 53 6.98 -7.36 -6.67
CA ASN A 53 6.87 -8.82 -6.82
C ASN A 53 5.46 -9.31 -7.17
N GLY A 54 4.75 -8.58 -8.02
CA GLY A 54 3.41 -8.95 -8.49
C GLY A 54 2.28 -8.26 -7.73
N ALA A 55 2.59 -7.43 -6.73
CA ALA A 55 1.56 -6.62 -6.10
C ALA A 55 1.22 -5.42 -6.96
N ASP A 56 -0.02 -4.98 -6.89
CA ASP A 56 -0.51 -3.77 -7.56
C ASP A 56 -0.32 -2.53 -6.71
N GLY A 57 -0.11 -2.70 -5.41
CA GLY A 57 0.04 -1.63 -4.45
C GLY A 57 0.02 -2.14 -3.02
N MET A 58 -0.45 -1.30 -2.12
CA MET A 58 -0.45 -1.59 -0.69
C MET A 58 -1.75 -1.13 -0.03
N ILE A 59 -2.25 -1.94 0.90
CA ILE A 59 -3.37 -1.56 1.76
C ILE A 59 -2.85 -1.30 3.17
N PHE A 60 -3.25 -0.16 3.72
CA PHE A 60 -2.97 0.26 5.09
C PHE A 60 -4.21 -0.03 5.92
N ILE A 61 -4.08 -0.90 6.90
CA ILE A 61 -5.20 -1.33 7.76
C ILE A 61 -4.95 -0.75 9.15
N PHE A 62 -5.74 0.24 9.51
CA PHE A 62 -5.59 0.93 10.80
C PHE A 62 -6.50 0.30 11.86
N PRO A 63 -6.12 0.38 13.14
CA PRO A 63 -6.93 -0.19 14.22
C PRO A 63 -8.22 0.59 14.51
N ASP A 64 -8.32 1.83 14.02
CA ASP A 64 -9.43 2.73 14.29
C ASP A 64 -9.74 3.59 13.07
N LYS A 65 -10.86 4.29 13.12
CA LYS A 65 -11.21 5.30 12.11
C LYS A 65 -10.66 6.64 12.56
N ASP A 66 -9.99 7.33 11.64
CA ASP A 66 -9.54 8.70 11.87
C ASP A 66 -9.26 9.37 10.52
N TYR A 67 -9.02 10.67 10.54
CA TYR A 67 -8.50 11.38 9.39
C TYR A 67 -7.08 10.92 9.14
N ARG A 68 -6.71 10.72 7.86
CA ARG A 68 -5.39 10.22 7.47
C ARG A 68 -4.75 11.18 6.49
N SER A 69 -3.43 11.33 6.63
CA SER A 69 -2.60 12.11 5.74
C SER A 69 -1.50 11.22 5.18
N PHE A 70 -1.21 11.39 3.89
CA PHE A 70 -0.12 10.68 3.22
C PHE A 70 0.73 11.68 2.47
N TRP A 71 2.02 11.40 2.39
CA TRP A 71 2.96 12.25 1.67
C TRP A 71 3.79 11.41 0.70
N ASN A 72 4.47 12.09 -0.22
CA ASN A 72 5.30 11.42 -1.23
C ASN A 72 6.80 11.48 -0.93
N GLU A 73 7.19 11.79 0.29
CA GLU A 73 8.60 11.79 0.65
C GLU A 73 9.19 10.38 0.40
N ASN A 74 10.36 10.32 -0.24
CA ASN A 74 11.03 9.07 -0.62
C ASN A 74 10.17 8.11 -1.43
N THR A 75 9.12 8.60 -2.08
CA THR A 75 8.20 7.80 -2.87
C THR A 75 8.43 8.10 -4.34
N TYR A 76 8.85 7.10 -5.10
CA TYR A 76 9.26 7.24 -6.49
C TYR A 76 8.23 6.70 -7.48
N LEU A 77 7.11 6.21 -6.98
CA LEU A 77 6.00 5.73 -7.80
C LEU A 77 4.87 6.74 -7.76
N ASP A 78 4.19 6.91 -8.89
CA ASP A 78 2.92 7.64 -8.92
C ASP A 78 1.83 6.72 -8.39
N LEU A 79 0.99 7.24 -7.49
CA LEU A 79 0.01 6.43 -6.78
C LEU A 79 -1.39 7.03 -6.89
N ASP A 80 -2.37 6.16 -7.17
CA ASP A 80 -3.77 6.46 -6.90
C ASP A 80 -4.03 6.05 -5.46
N VAL A 81 -4.57 6.94 -4.65
CA VAL A 81 -4.82 6.72 -3.23
C VAL A 81 -6.31 6.71 -2.99
N TYR A 82 -6.81 5.60 -2.47
CA TYR A 82 -8.22 5.42 -2.14
C TYR A 82 -8.40 5.44 -0.64
N TRP A 83 -9.29 6.32 -0.19
CA TRP A 83 -9.67 6.45 1.22
C TRP A 83 -10.87 5.54 1.47
N ILE A 84 -10.75 4.59 2.39
CA ILE A 84 -11.75 3.55 2.60
C ILE A 84 -12.34 3.66 4.01
N ASP A 85 -13.65 3.79 4.08
CA ASP A 85 -14.42 3.73 5.33
C ASP A 85 -15.18 2.40 5.35
N ARG A 86 -14.68 1.45 6.11
CA ARG A 86 -15.14 0.06 6.13
C ARG A 86 -14.97 -0.56 4.74
N GLU A 87 -16.05 -0.78 4.00
CA GLU A 87 -15.97 -1.29 2.62
C GLU A 87 -16.28 -0.23 1.58
N ARG A 88 -16.55 1.00 2.00
CA ARG A 88 -16.96 2.09 1.11
C ARG A 88 -15.75 2.95 0.71
N VAL A 89 -15.65 3.24 -0.57
CA VAL A 89 -14.67 4.23 -1.06
C VAL A 89 -15.18 5.62 -0.69
N ALA A 90 -14.51 6.26 0.27
CA ALA A 90 -14.87 7.60 0.75
C ALA A 90 -14.27 8.71 -0.10
N GLY A 91 -13.24 8.40 -0.89
CA GLY A 91 -12.61 9.37 -1.76
C GLY A 91 -11.39 8.79 -2.46
N LYS A 92 -10.83 9.57 -3.38
CA LYS A 92 -9.66 9.20 -4.16
C LYS A 92 -8.82 10.45 -4.41
N ASP A 93 -7.50 10.30 -4.28
CA ASP A 93 -6.54 11.34 -4.62
C ASP A 93 -5.40 10.75 -5.44
N PHE A 94 -4.71 11.58 -6.18
CA PHE A 94 -3.49 11.22 -6.87
C PHE A 94 -2.29 11.75 -6.09
N LEU A 95 -1.34 10.87 -5.79
CA LEU A 95 -0.10 11.24 -5.12
C LEU A 95 1.05 11.08 -6.11
N PRO A 96 1.59 12.19 -6.67
CA PRO A 96 2.68 12.10 -7.62
C PRO A 96 3.96 11.63 -6.94
N SER A 97 4.86 11.01 -7.71
CA SER A 97 6.19 10.69 -7.20
C SER A 97 6.92 11.97 -6.80
N ILE A 98 7.88 11.85 -5.88
CA ILE A 98 8.69 13.00 -5.46
C ILE A 98 9.51 13.55 -6.62
N GLU A 99 9.94 12.71 -7.54
CA GLU A 99 10.68 13.15 -8.74
C GLU A 99 9.80 13.96 -9.69
N LYS A 100 8.52 13.62 -9.79
CA LYS A 100 7.57 14.32 -10.65
C LYS A 100 7.15 15.65 -10.06
N SER A 101 6.81 15.67 -8.76
CA SER A 101 6.37 16.90 -8.09
C SER A 101 7.52 17.84 -7.74
N LYS A 102 8.73 17.30 -7.54
CA LYS A 102 9.94 18.04 -7.15
C LYS A 102 9.87 18.67 -5.76
N GLU A 103 8.79 18.47 -5.07
CA GLU A 103 8.60 18.93 -3.69
C GLU A 103 7.65 17.97 -2.98
N VAL A 104 7.66 17.99 -1.66
CA VAL A 104 6.77 17.13 -0.87
C VAL A 104 5.32 17.55 -1.10
N VAL A 105 4.51 16.57 -1.47
CA VAL A 105 3.05 16.72 -1.61
C VAL A 105 2.39 15.93 -0.49
N ILE A 106 1.42 16.54 0.16
CA ILE A 106 0.61 15.92 1.21
C ILE A 106 -0.83 15.88 0.74
N ILE A 107 -1.45 14.70 0.86
CA ILE A 107 -2.88 14.51 0.60
C ILE A 107 -3.55 14.07 1.89
N GLU A 108 -4.82 14.41 2.04
CA GLU A 108 -5.58 14.16 3.27
C GLU A 108 -6.96 13.61 2.95
N SER A 109 -7.43 12.69 3.78
CA SER A 109 -8.80 12.22 3.69
C SER A 109 -9.75 13.32 4.16
N LYS A 110 -10.90 13.46 3.49
CA LYS A 110 -11.95 14.40 3.88
C LYS A 110 -12.88 13.83 4.92
N GLU A 111 -12.86 12.52 5.08
CA GLU A 111 -13.66 11.78 6.05
C GLU A 111 -12.73 10.92 6.90
N LYS A 112 -13.22 10.48 8.04
CA LYS A 112 -12.52 9.48 8.85
C LYS A 112 -12.56 8.14 8.13
N VAL A 113 -11.42 7.48 8.02
CA VAL A 113 -11.27 6.20 7.32
C VAL A 113 -10.49 5.21 8.17
N ASP A 114 -10.74 3.92 7.95
CA ASP A 114 -10.04 2.85 8.64
C ASP A 114 -9.03 2.13 7.75
N LYS A 115 -9.07 2.37 6.44
CA LYS A 115 -8.12 1.79 5.48
C LYS A 115 -7.75 2.82 4.44
N VAL A 116 -6.56 2.63 3.87
CA VAL A 116 -6.10 3.40 2.71
C VAL A 116 -5.49 2.41 1.73
N ILE A 117 -5.80 2.57 0.45
CA ILE A 117 -5.22 1.71 -0.60
C ILE A 117 -4.44 2.59 -1.56
N GLU A 118 -3.15 2.27 -1.74
CA GLU A 118 -2.29 2.89 -2.73
C GLU A 118 -2.12 1.94 -3.90
N ILE A 119 -2.50 2.38 -5.10
CA ILE A 119 -2.34 1.60 -6.34
C ILE A 119 -1.30 2.29 -7.21
N VAL A 120 -0.31 1.53 -7.68
CA VAL A 120 0.71 2.05 -8.58
C VAL A 120 0.09 2.36 -9.93
N THR A 121 0.28 3.58 -10.40
CA THR A 121 -0.16 4.00 -11.73
C THR A 121 0.99 3.93 -12.73
N PHE A 122 0.66 3.95 -14.01
CA PHE A 122 1.65 3.92 -15.10
C PHE A 122 1.71 5.24 -15.80
#